data_e71e16b217618d2821eb6de4d80ecc37
#
_entry.id   e71e16b217618d2821eb6de4d80ecc37
#
_cell.length_a   1.000
_cell.length_b   1.000
_cell.length_c   1.000
_cell.angle_alpha   90.00
_cell.angle_beta   90.00
_cell.angle_gamma   90.00
#
_symmetry.space_group_name_H-M   'P 1'
#
loop_
_entity.id
_entity.type
_entity.pdbx_description
1 polymer ?
#
loop_
_entity_poly.entity_id
_entity_poly.type
_entity_poly.pdbx_seq_one_letter_code
_entity_poly.pdbx_strand_id
1 'polypeptide(L)'
;MSHRFYTLDVFTTTRFEGNPLAVFTDGDGLSNNAMQAIAREMNLSETVFVQKPTEDNALARLRIFTTQEELKLAGHPVIGTWFLLAELGVVPAQEGGVHVLQQTGAGVLPVEIRFKDGRPQRVTMTQKEAQFKPLKVKSAALAKALGLSPKDFDSSMEPTCVSTGVFNLMVPLRNRAALGKIEMNMSELRRLIGKNATMAYCFALNGNGRAFTRGMLPWELYEDAATGSAAGSLGAFLVKHGKLGAGHTLNIQQGVEMGRPSQIEVEVTQSGKKLIPRVSGAAVRVFEGTIY
;
A
#
# COMPACT_ATOMS: atom_id res chain seq x y z
N MET A 1 18.85 26.41 3.42
CA MET A 1 17.86 26.37 2.31
C MET A 1 16.57 25.87 2.90
N SER A 2 15.43 26.47 2.56
CA SER A 2 14.12 26.02 3.01
C SER A 2 13.52 25.05 2.00
N HIS A 3 12.82 24.02 2.49
CA HIS A 3 12.16 23.03 1.63
C HIS A 3 10.68 22.97 1.95
N ARG A 4 9.86 23.07 0.90
CA ARG A 4 8.40 22.99 1.01
C ARG A 4 7.95 21.54 1.06
N PHE A 5 7.00 21.24 1.94
CA PHE A 5 6.38 19.93 2.00
C PHE A 5 4.86 20.01 2.05
N TYR A 6 4.24 18.92 1.68
CA TYR A 6 2.80 18.68 1.79
C TYR A 6 2.56 17.41 2.57
N THR A 7 1.48 17.35 3.33
CA THR A 7 0.97 16.07 3.83
C THR A 7 -0.32 15.72 3.12
N LEU A 8 -0.46 14.45 2.82
CA LEU A 8 -1.63 13.88 2.19
C LEU A 8 -2.14 12.71 3.02
N ASP A 9 -3.43 12.46 2.90
CA ASP A 9 -4.02 11.18 3.26
C ASP A 9 -4.28 10.39 1.98
N VAL A 10 -3.69 9.20 1.89
CA VAL A 10 -3.70 8.36 0.69
C VAL A 10 -4.69 7.23 0.84
N PHE A 11 -5.29 6.79 -0.28
CA PHE A 11 -6.39 5.84 -0.35
C PHE A 11 -7.69 6.34 0.29
N THR A 12 -7.91 7.64 0.23
CA THR A 12 -9.15 8.29 0.68
C THR A 12 -9.37 9.59 -0.09
N THR A 13 -10.60 10.09 -0.05
CA THR A 13 -10.97 11.46 -0.48
C THR A 13 -11.35 12.36 0.68
N THR A 14 -11.31 11.83 1.90
CA THR A 14 -11.68 12.52 3.14
C THR A 14 -10.42 12.75 3.99
N ARG A 15 -10.19 14.00 4.42
CA ARG A 15 -9.06 14.32 5.32
C ARG A 15 -9.18 13.57 6.64
N PHE A 16 -8.03 13.22 7.20
CA PHE A 16 -7.88 12.49 8.48
C PHE A 16 -8.29 11.01 8.43
N GLU A 17 -8.51 10.50 7.22
CA GLU A 17 -8.69 9.08 6.91
C GLU A 17 -7.49 8.55 6.11
N GLY A 18 -7.52 7.28 5.67
CA GLY A 18 -6.47 6.72 4.81
C GLY A 18 -5.09 6.65 5.46
N ASN A 19 -4.04 6.56 4.65
CA ASN A 19 -2.65 6.45 5.10
C ASN A 19 -1.91 7.78 4.93
N PRO A 20 -1.41 8.41 6.01
CA PRO A 20 -0.74 9.70 5.95
C PRO A 20 0.63 9.59 5.24
N LEU A 21 0.94 10.61 4.45
CA LEU A 21 2.17 10.71 3.67
C LEU A 21 2.71 12.13 3.71
N ALA A 22 4.02 12.30 3.91
CA ALA A 22 4.70 13.57 3.67
C ALA A 22 5.41 13.54 2.31
N VAL A 23 5.29 14.63 1.53
CA VAL A 23 5.93 14.78 0.23
C VAL A 23 6.66 16.11 0.15
N PHE A 24 7.97 16.06 -0.03
CA PHE A 24 8.83 17.20 -0.33
C PHE A 24 8.99 17.31 -1.86
N THR A 25 8.45 18.36 -2.46
CA THR A 25 8.41 18.52 -3.92
C THR A 25 9.69 19.08 -4.51
N ASP A 26 10.62 19.52 -3.69
CA ASP A 26 11.91 20.11 -4.04
C ASP A 26 13.08 19.43 -3.31
N GLY A 27 13.14 18.14 -3.36
CA GLY A 27 14.15 17.32 -2.69
C GLY A 27 15.56 17.39 -3.27
N ASP A 28 15.78 18.16 -4.34
CA ASP A 28 17.11 18.32 -4.93
C ASP A 28 18.07 19.03 -3.96
N GLY A 29 19.32 18.56 -3.90
CA GLY A 29 20.35 19.11 -3.01
C GLY A 29 20.32 18.57 -1.56
N LEU A 30 19.27 17.86 -1.14
CA LEU A 30 19.26 17.19 0.14
C LEU A 30 20.17 15.95 0.13
N SER A 31 21.04 15.84 1.14
CA SER A 31 21.85 14.65 1.34
C SER A 31 21.00 13.47 1.86
N ASN A 32 21.49 12.23 1.69
CA ASN A 32 20.82 11.04 2.23
C ASN A 32 20.56 11.16 3.74
N ASN A 33 21.54 11.69 4.49
CA ASN A 33 21.41 11.86 5.93
C ASN A 33 20.34 12.91 6.28
N ALA A 34 20.25 14.01 5.52
CA ALA A 34 19.23 15.01 5.71
C ALA A 34 17.83 14.46 5.43
N MET A 35 17.63 13.77 4.30
CA MET A 35 16.35 13.11 3.97
C MET A 35 15.93 12.10 5.05
N GLN A 36 16.88 11.29 5.55
CA GLN A 36 16.58 10.34 6.62
C GLN A 36 16.26 11.03 7.96
N ALA A 37 16.92 12.14 8.28
CA ALA A 37 16.64 12.91 9.49
C ALA A 37 15.24 13.55 9.41
N ILE A 38 14.91 14.15 8.27
CA ILE A 38 13.59 14.73 8.00
C ILE A 38 12.50 13.66 8.10
N ALA A 39 12.71 12.48 7.52
CA ALA A 39 11.74 11.40 7.60
C ALA A 39 11.48 10.95 9.05
N ARG A 40 12.50 10.93 9.90
CA ARG A 40 12.33 10.68 11.35
C ARG A 40 11.55 11.78 12.06
N GLU A 41 11.84 13.03 11.73
CA GLU A 41 11.16 14.19 12.32
C GLU A 41 9.67 14.23 11.93
N MET A 42 9.36 13.92 10.65
CA MET A 42 7.98 13.81 10.18
C MET A 42 7.22 12.68 10.87
N ASN A 43 7.92 11.63 11.28
CA ASN A 43 7.40 10.49 12.04
C ASN A 43 6.13 9.85 11.44
N LEU A 44 6.07 9.82 10.11
CA LEU A 44 5.04 9.09 9.34
C LEU A 44 5.61 7.75 8.86
N SER A 45 4.74 6.85 8.40
CA SER A 45 5.16 5.56 7.84
C SER A 45 6.22 5.76 6.76
N GLU A 46 5.96 6.71 5.85
CA GLU A 46 6.91 7.12 4.82
C GLU A 46 6.87 8.64 4.56
N THR A 47 8.02 9.11 4.10
CA THR A 47 8.25 10.47 3.60
C THR A 47 8.89 10.37 2.22
N VAL A 48 8.39 11.12 1.25
CA VAL A 48 8.89 11.14 -0.12
C VAL A 48 9.60 12.45 -0.42
N PHE A 49 10.76 12.33 -1.08
CA PHE A 49 11.48 13.46 -1.64
C PHE A 49 11.46 13.33 -3.17
N VAL A 50 10.84 14.29 -3.83
CA VAL A 50 10.79 14.39 -5.28
C VAL A 50 12.05 15.10 -5.76
N GLN A 51 12.76 14.47 -6.66
CA GLN A 51 14.01 14.98 -7.25
C GLN A 51 13.93 14.96 -8.78
N LYS A 52 14.82 15.69 -9.43
CA LYS A 52 15.04 15.56 -10.87
C LYS A 52 15.48 14.14 -11.19
N PRO A 53 14.93 13.53 -12.25
CA PRO A 53 15.35 12.20 -12.65
C PRO A 53 16.80 12.21 -13.17
N THR A 54 17.47 11.09 -13.03
CA THR A 54 18.77 10.81 -13.66
C THR A 54 18.63 9.92 -14.89
N GLU A 55 17.42 9.42 -15.16
CA GLU A 55 17.04 8.64 -16.33
C GLU A 55 16.19 9.54 -17.25
N ASP A 56 16.61 9.69 -18.49
CA ASP A 56 16.05 10.67 -19.46
C ASP A 56 14.55 10.46 -19.76
N ASN A 57 14.05 9.25 -19.58
CA ASN A 57 12.65 8.91 -19.86
C ASN A 57 11.73 9.04 -18.65
N ALA A 58 12.24 9.38 -17.46
CA ALA A 58 11.43 9.57 -16.27
C ALA A 58 11.05 11.03 -16.07
N LEU A 59 9.81 11.28 -15.61
CA LEU A 59 9.32 12.65 -15.33
C LEU A 59 9.83 13.16 -13.98
N ALA A 60 9.95 12.29 -12.99
CA ALA A 60 10.46 12.61 -11.66
C ALA A 60 11.13 11.39 -11.03
N ARG A 61 12.05 11.65 -10.10
CA ARG A 61 12.64 10.64 -9.22
C ARG A 61 12.06 10.74 -7.84
N LEU A 62 11.56 9.60 -7.32
CA LEU A 62 11.03 9.50 -5.98
C LEU A 62 12.01 8.77 -5.07
N ARG A 63 12.43 9.45 -3.99
CA ARG A 63 13.20 8.89 -2.88
C ARG A 63 12.25 8.69 -1.71
N ILE A 64 12.07 7.45 -1.27
CA ILE A 64 11.05 7.06 -0.30
C ILE A 64 11.74 6.59 0.98
N PHE A 65 11.46 7.24 2.09
CA PHE A 65 12.10 6.96 3.37
C PHE A 65 11.06 6.58 4.42
N THR A 66 11.30 5.50 5.13
CA THR A 66 10.68 5.24 6.44
C THR A 66 11.42 6.05 7.51
N THR A 67 10.98 5.97 8.75
CA THR A 67 11.73 6.54 9.87
C THR A 67 13.09 5.84 10.10
N GLN A 68 13.35 4.69 9.48
CA GLN A 68 14.55 3.87 9.69
C GLN A 68 15.48 3.84 8.48
N GLU A 69 14.93 3.69 7.26
CA GLU A 69 15.71 3.43 6.05
C GLU A 69 15.04 3.94 4.79
N GLU A 70 15.78 4.02 3.70
CA GLU A 70 15.26 4.29 2.36
C GLU A 70 14.72 3.02 1.71
N LEU A 71 13.49 3.08 1.20
CA LEU A 71 12.83 2.01 0.47
C LEU A 71 13.05 2.17 -1.03
N LYS A 72 13.28 1.05 -1.72
CA LYS A 72 13.39 1.05 -3.18
C LYS A 72 12.07 1.40 -3.88
N LEU A 73 10.94 1.03 -3.29
CA LEU A 73 9.59 1.26 -3.80
C LEU A 73 8.57 1.01 -2.68
N ALA A 74 7.52 1.84 -2.62
CA ALA A 74 6.38 1.62 -1.74
C ALA A 74 5.08 2.09 -2.42
N GLY A 75 3.95 1.43 -2.12
CA GLY A 75 2.68 1.61 -2.84
C GLY A 75 2.03 2.96 -2.59
N HIS A 76 1.61 3.24 -1.32
CA HIS A 76 0.91 4.48 -1.02
C HIS A 76 1.77 5.75 -1.24
N PRO A 77 3.11 5.72 -1.02
CA PRO A 77 3.95 6.86 -1.35
C PRO A 77 3.93 7.23 -2.83
N VAL A 78 3.95 6.23 -3.72
CA VAL A 78 3.84 6.46 -5.17
C VAL A 78 2.49 7.06 -5.52
N ILE A 79 1.39 6.48 -5.04
CA ILE A 79 0.03 6.93 -5.34
C ILE A 79 -0.18 8.36 -4.84
N GLY A 80 0.17 8.64 -3.59
CA GLY A 80 0.01 9.97 -3.00
C GLY A 80 0.86 11.04 -3.68
N THR A 81 2.13 10.73 -3.97
CA THR A 81 3.04 11.68 -4.63
C THR A 81 2.55 12.04 -6.02
N TRP A 82 2.16 11.06 -6.84
CA TRP A 82 1.67 11.35 -8.20
C TRP A 82 0.32 12.04 -8.22
N PHE A 83 -0.54 11.76 -7.22
CA PHE A 83 -1.77 12.51 -7.03
C PHE A 83 -1.48 13.98 -6.73
N LEU A 84 -0.54 14.27 -5.83
CA LEU A 84 -0.09 15.63 -5.51
C LEU A 84 0.53 16.34 -6.72
N LEU A 85 1.47 15.69 -7.42
CA LEU A 85 2.13 16.28 -8.57
C LEU A 85 1.14 16.61 -9.70
N ALA A 86 0.12 15.78 -9.90
CA ALA A 86 -0.96 16.07 -10.81
C ALA A 86 -1.85 17.25 -10.34
N GLU A 87 -2.17 17.31 -9.04
CA GLU A 87 -2.90 18.44 -8.44
C GLU A 87 -2.13 19.77 -8.57
N LEU A 88 -0.81 19.73 -8.45
CA LEU A 88 0.08 20.89 -8.60
C LEU A 88 0.36 21.26 -10.07
N GLY A 89 -0.19 20.52 -11.04
CA GLY A 89 -0.03 20.80 -12.47
C GLY A 89 1.32 20.38 -13.06
N VAL A 90 2.13 19.58 -12.35
CA VAL A 90 3.38 19.00 -12.88
C VAL A 90 3.07 18.02 -14.01
N VAL A 91 1.94 17.32 -13.90
CA VAL A 91 1.39 16.46 -14.96
C VAL A 91 0.23 17.21 -15.60
N PRO A 92 0.29 17.51 -16.92
CA PRO A 92 -0.81 18.15 -17.62
C PRO A 92 -2.09 17.30 -17.54
N ALA A 93 -3.20 17.91 -17.14
CA ALA A 93 -4.48 17.24 -17.10
C ALA A 93 -4.95 16.86 -18.49
N GLN A 94 -5.30 15.60 -18.68
CA GLN A 94 -5.86 15.08 -19.91
C GLN A 94 -7.06 14.19 -19.56
N GLU A 95 -8.22 14.48 -20.17
CA GLU A 95 -9.40 13.63 -19.98
C GLU A 95 -9.12 12.16 -20.28
N GLY A 96 -9.60 11.29 -19.43
CA GLY A 96 -9.38 9.85 -19.51
C GLY A 96 -8.14 9.35 -18.78
N GLY A 97 -6.98 9.93 -18.99
CA GLY A 97 -5.77 9.53 -18.26
C GLY A 97 -4.45 9.81 -18.96
N VAL A 98 -3.41 9.86 -18.17
CA VAL A 98 -2.02 10.07 -18.58
C VAL A 98 -1.14 8.96 -18.01
N HIS A 99 -0.22 8.46 -18.82
CA HIS A 99 0.84 7.56 -18.37
C HIS A 99 2.14 8.36 -18.21
N VAL A 100 2.74 8.26 -17.05
CA VAL A 100 4.05 8.86 -16.76
C VAL A 100 5.03 7.78 -16.34
N LEU A 101 6.31 8.01 -16.57
CA LEU A 101 7.38 7.17 -16.04
C LEU A 101 8.02 7.87 -14.85
N GLN A 102 8.17 7.14 -13.75
CA GLN A 102 8.86 7.57 -12.55
C GLN A 102 10.15 6.78 -12.36
N GLN A 103 11.17 7.44 -11.85
CA GLN A 103 12.38 6.78 -11.39
C GLN A 103 12.29 6.53 -9.88
N THR A 104 12.58 5.31 -9.45
CA THR A 104 12.64 4.90 -8.03
C THR A 104 13.89 4.06 -7.78
N GLY A 105 14.15 3.67 -6.55
CA GLY A 105 15.21 2.71 -6.24
C GLY A 105 15.01 1.31 -6.86
N ALA A 106 13.81 1.03 -7.37
CA ALA A 106 13.49 -0.22 -8.08
C ALA A 106 13.62 -0.08 -9.61
N GLY A 107 14.02 1.08 -10.12
CA GLY A 107 14.16 1.41 -11.54
C GLY A 107 13.07 2.36 -12.04
N VAL A 108 12.96 2.47 -13.37
CA VAL A 108 11.93 3.29 -14.04
C VAL A 108 10.66 2.47 -14.19
N LEU A 109 9.56 3.00 -13.68
CA LEU A 109 8.28 2.31 -13.59
C LEU A 109 7.13 3.19 -14.07
N PRO A 110 6.13 2.64 -14.77
CA PRO A 110 4.96 3.39 -15.21
C PRO A 110 3.97 3.63 -14.08
N VAL A 111 3.32 4.78 -14.14
CA VAL A 111 2.18 5.17 -13.31
C VAL A 111 1.09 5.73 -14.22
N GLU A 112 -0.16 5.34 -14.01
CA GLU A 112 -1.32 5.89 -14.69
C GLU A 112 -2.03 6.86 -13.76
N ILE A 113 -2.38 8.05 -14.27
CA ILE A 113 -3.12 9.07 -13.53
C ILE A 113 -4.39 9.35 -14.30
N ARG A 114 -5.54 9.14 -13.71
CA ARG A 114 -6.85 9.48 -14.30
C ARG A 114 -7.32 10.84 -13.84
N PHE A 115 -7.77 11.64 -14.82
CA PHE A 115 -8.34 12.96 -14.60
C PHE A 115 -9.84 12.97 -14.93
N LYS A 116 -10.56 13.83 -14.22
CA LYS A 116 -11.94 14.19 -14.51
C LYS A 116 -12.13 15.66 -14.17
N ASP A 117 -12.73 16.41 -15.07
CA ASP A 117 -12.94 17.86 -14.92
C ASP A 117 -11.65 18.61 -14.55
N GLY A 118 -10.54 18.25 -15.18
CA GLY A 118 -9.22 18.84 -14.96
C GLY A 118 -8.54 18.48 -13.63
N ARG A 119 -9.12 17.60 -12.81
CA ARG A 119 -8.59 17.20 -11.48
C ARG A 119 -8.19 15.74 -11.44
N PRO A 120 -7.09 15.37 -10.75
CA PRO A 120 -6.75 13.98 -10.56
C PRO A 120 -7.85 13.27 -9.73
N GLN A 121 -8.27 12.10 -10.20
CA GLN A 121 -9.28 11.29 -9.52
C GLN A 121 -8.67 10.04 -8.92
N ARG A 122 -7.70 9.47 -9.62
CA ARG A 122 -7.10 8.20 -9.24
C ARG A 122 -5.70 8.07 -9.83
N VAL A 123 -4.81 7.50 -9.05
CA VAL A 123 -3.49 7.06 -9.47
C VAL A 123 -3.44 5.55 -9.39
N THR A 124 -2.86 4.92 -10.40
CA THR A 124 -2.72 3.47 -10.52
C THR A 124 -1.26 3.10 -10.73
N MET A 125 -0.77 2.16 -9.93
CA MET A 125 0.53 1.54 -10.16
C MET A 125 0.38 0.05 -10.46
N THR A 126 1.18 -0.44 -11.41
CA THR A 126 1.30 -1.88 -11.69
C THR A 126 2.37 -2.47 -10.79
N GLN A 127 2.04 -3.56 -10.13
CA GLN A 127 2.96 -4.29 -9.26
C GLN A 127 3.67 -5.42 -10.01
N LYS A 128 4.64 -6.07 -9.36
CA LYS A 128 5.30 -7.24 -9.92
C LYS A 128 4.35 -8.44 -10.00
N GLU A 129 4.69 -9.41 -10.85
CA GLU A 129 4.03 -10.71 -10.89
C GLU A 129 3.95 -11.33 -9.48
N ALA A 130 2.77 -11.82 -9.12
CA ALA A 130 2.53 -12.38 -7.81
C ALA A 130 3.27 -13.71 -7.61
N GLN A 131 3.98 -13.81 -6.51
CA GLN A 131 4.67 -15.02 -6.07
C GLN A 131 3.96 -15.60 -4.84
N PHE A 132 3.85 -16.91 -4.77
CA PHE A 132 3.14 -17.63 -3.71
C PHE A 132 4.08 -18.55 -2.97
N LYS A 133 4.09 -18.47 -1.65
CA LYS A 133 4.90 -19.33 -0.79
C LYS A 133 4.02 -19.89 0.34
N PRO A 134 3.77 -21.19 0.40
CA PRO A 134 3.03 -21.77 1.51
C PRO A 134 3.72 -21.48 2.84
N LEU A 135 2.94 -21.09 3.86
CA LEU A 135 3.43 -20.97 5.22
C LEU A 135 2.93 -22.16 6.04
N LYS A 136 3.85 -23.04 6.45
CA LYS A 136 3.51 -24.21 7.27
C LYS A 136 3.31 -23.78 8.73
N VAL A 137 2.20 -23.11 9.01
CA VAL A 137 1.78 -22.73 10.36
C VAL A 137 0.43 -23.37 10.68
N LYS A 138 0.33 -23.99 11.85
CA LYS A 138 -0.94 -24.55 12.32
C LYS A 138 -1.94 -23.40 12.56
N SER A 139 -3.15 -23.53 12.02
CA SER A 139 -4.21 -22.51 12.17
C SER A 139 -4.47 -22.14 13.63
N ALA A 140 -4.38 -23.11 14.56
CA ALA A 140 -4.53 -22.87 15.99
C ALA A 140 -3.44 -21.92 16.56
N ALA A 141 -2.19 -22.04 16.09
CA ALA A 141 -1.10 -21.17 16.52
C ALA A 141 -1.27 -19.75 15.98
N LEU A 142 -1.70 -19.62 14.71
CA LEU A 142 -2.00 -18.32 14.11
C LEU A 142 -3.21 -17.66 14.77
N ALA A 143 -4.26 -18.44 15.09
CA ALA A 143 -5.41 -17.95 15.82
C ALA A 143 -4.99 -17.37 17.19
N LYS A 144 -4.19 -18.12 17.96
CA LYS A 144 -3.66 -17.64 19.25
C LYS A 144 -2.87 -16.32 19.10
N ALA A 145 -2.03 -16.21 18.06
CA ALA A 145 -1.24 -15.01 17.82
C ALA A 145 -2.07 -13.77 17.43
N LEU A 146 -3.28 -14.01 16.89
CA LEU A 146 -4.23 -12.95 16.50
C LEU A 146 -5.34 -12.73 17.54
N GLY A 147 -5.32 -13.42 18.69
CA GLY A 147 -6.38 -13.34 19.69
C GLY A 147 -7.71 -13.94 19.22
N LEU A 148 -7.66 -14.83 18.23
CA LEU A 148 -8.83 -15.43 17.57
C LEU A 148 -9.03 -16.91 17.96
N SER A 149 -10.19 -17.44 17.63
CA SER A 149 -10.47 -18.87 17.61
C SER A 149 -10.22 -19.46 16.21
N PRO A 150 -9.82 -20.74 16.07
CA PRO A 150 -9.78 -21.40 14.76
C PRO A 150 -11.10 -21.34 13.98
N LYS A 151 -12.23 -21.18 14.66
CA LYS A 151 -13.57 -21.02 14.05
C LYS A 151 -13.76 -19.65 13.36
N ASP A 152 -12.92 -18.66 13.66
CA ASP A 152 -12.98 -17.32 13.05
C ASP A 152 -12.32 -17.32 11.66
N PHE A 153 -11.58 -18.37 11.28
CA PHE A 153 -10.96 -18.50 9.97
C PHE A 153 -11.96 -19.00 8.90
N ASP A 154 -11.75 -18.57 7.66
CA ASP A 154 -12.40 -19.15 6.49
C ASP A 154 -11.63 -20.41 6.06
N SER A 155 -12.22 -21.58 6.31
CA SER A 155 -11.60 -22.88 5.99
C SER A 155 -11.55 -23.20 4.49
N SER A 156 -12.16 -22.38 3.61
CA SER A 156 -12.11 -22.57 2.16
C SER A 156 -10.79 -22.10 1.53
N MET A 157 -9.95 -21.40 2.29
CA MET A 157 -8.66 -20.88 1.84
C MET A 157 -7.61 -21.05 2.94
N GLU A 158 -6.41 -21.48 2.56
CA GLU A 158 -5.31 -21.63 3.52
C GLU A 158 -4.47 -20.34 3.63
N PRO A 159 -4.03 -19.93 4.83
CA PRO A 159 -3.08 -18.85 4.99
C PRO A 159 -1.83 -19.07 4.14
N THR A 160 -1.50 -18.08 3.31
CA THR A 160 -0.41 -18.21 2.33
C THR A 160 0.36 -16.89 2.24
N CYS A 161 1.69 -16.96 2.19
CA CYS A 161 2.50 -15.79 1.91
C CYS A 161 2.46 -15.48 0.41
N VAL A 162 2.07 -14.25 0.09
CA VAL A 162 2.00 -13.75 -1.29
C VAL A 162 2.82 -12.48 -1.41
N SER A 163 3.56 -12.34 -2.50
CA SER A 163 4.40 -11.17 -2.77
C SER A 163 4.11 -10.62 -4.16
N THR A 164 3.96 -9.32 -4.22
CA THR A 164 3.99 -8.52 -5.45
C THR A 164 5.12 -7.47 -5.40
N GLY A 165 6.07 -7.71 -4.49
CA GLY A 165 7.23 -6.88 -4.17
C GLY A 165 7.83 -7.31 -2.83
N VAL A 166 6.99 -7.39 -1.80
CA VAL A 166 7.32 -7.95 -0.47
C VAL A 166 6.32 -9.03 -0.11
N PHE A 167 6.75 -10.05 0.65
CA PHE A 167 5.85 -11.11 1.10
C PHE A 167 4.98 -10.65 2.26
N ASN A 168 3.66 -10.83 2.10
CA ASN A 168 2.65 -10.61 3.13
C ASN A 168 1.88 -11.91 3.36
N LEU A 169 1.57 -12.24 4.61
CA LEU A 169 0.77 -13.41 4.94
C LEU A 169 -0.71 -13.10 4.77
N MET A 170 -1.35 -13.67 3.76
CA MET A 170 -2.80 -13.58 3.57
C MET A 170 -3.49 -14.48 4.60
N VAL A 171 -4.34 -13.89 5.43
CA VAL A 171 -5.07 -14.59 6.52
C VAL A 171 -6.57 -14.49 6.26
N PRO A 172 -7.21 -15.52 5.69
CA PRO A 172 -8.64 -15.51 5.42
C PRO A 172 -9.45 -15.67 6.70
N LEU A 173 -10.35 -14.73 6.97
CA LEU A 173 -11.28 -14.78 8.09
C LEU A 173 -12.72 -14.93 7.59
N ARG A 174 -13.57 -15.53 8.41
CA ARG A 174 -14.94 -15.90 8.06
C ARG A 174 -15.82 -14.70 7.71
N ASN A 175 -15.65 -13.58 8.43
CA ASN A 175 -16.47 -12.38 8.28
C ASN A 175 -15.82 -11.16 8.94
N ARG A 176 -16.42 -9.99 8.73
CA ARG A 176 -15.95 -8.72 9.31
C ARG A 176 -15.92 -8.73 10.84
N ALA A 177 -16.86 -9.42 11.49
CA ALA A 177 -16.87 -9.49 12.96
C ALA A 177 -15.62 -10.21 13.50
N ALA A 178 -15.07 -11.19 12.77
CA ALA A 178 -13.81 -11.82 13.13
C ALA A 178 -12.62 -10.86 13.01
N LEU A 179 -12.61 -9.97 12.00
CA LEU A 179 -11.60 -8.91 11.89
C LEU A 179 -11.61 -7.97 13.11
N GLY A 180 -12.79 -7.54 13.54
CA GLY A 180 -12.94 -6.65 14.69
C GLY A 180 -12.49 -7.24 16.03
N LYS A 181 -12.36 -8.58 16.12
CA LYS A 181 -11.89 -9.26 17.34
C LYS A 181 -10.37 -9.36 17.43
N ILE A 182 -9.63 -9.02 16.37
CA ILE A 182 -8.17 -9.22 16.37
C ILE A 182 -7.52 -8.40 17.48
N GLU A 183 -6.86 -9.11 18.38
CA GLU A 183 -5.97 -8.58 19.41
C GLU A 183 -4.59 -9.23 19.23
N MET A 184 -3.74 -8.58 18.45
CA MET A 184 -2.46 -9.13 18.03
C MET A 184 -1.48 -9.30 19.20
N ASN A 185 -1.05 -10.55 19.43
CA ASN A 185 0.16 -10.82 20.20
C ASN A 185 1.37 -10.73 19.27
N MET A 186 2.07 -9.60 19.31
CA MET A 186 3.15 -9.29 18.38
C MET A 186 4.32 -10.27 18.47
N SER A 187 4.72 -10.68 19.66
CA SER A 187 5.84 -11.60 19.85
C SER A 187 5.53 -12.98 19.25
N GLU A 188 4.31 -13.49 19.46
CA GLU A 188 3.84 -14.74 18.88
C GLU A 188 3.70 -14.63 17.36
N LEU A 189 3.10 -13.55 16.84
CA LEU A 189 2.95 -13.37 15.41
C LEU A 189 4.32 -13.24 14.72
N ARG A 190 5.25 -12.48 15.31
CA ARG A 190 6.64 -12.35 14.83
C ARG A 190 7.35 -13.70 14.77
N ARG A 191 7.19 -14.53 15.81
CA ARG A 191 7.77 -15.86 15.86
C ARG A 191 7.19 -16.78 14.77
N LEU A 192 5.88 -16.69 14.49
CA LEU A 192 5.20 -17.53 13.52
C LEU A 192 5.53 -17.16 12.06
N ILE A 193 5.48 -15.88 11.72
CA ILE A 193 5.74 -15.45 10.35
C ILE A 193 7.25 -15.37 10.04
N GLY A 194 8.09 -15.08 11.05
CA GLY A 194 9.54 -14.99 10.92
C GLY A 194 9.96 -14.15 9.71
N LYS A 195 10.93 -14.62 8.95
CA LYS A 195 11.39 -13.99 7.70
C LYS A 195 10.52 -14.31 6.47
N ASN A 196 9.36 -14.97 6.66
CA ASN A 196 8.52 -15.37 5.53
C ASN A 196 7.60 -14.26 5.03
N ALA A 197 7.24 -13.32 5.90
CA ALA A 197 6.38 -12.18 5.55
C ALA A 197 6.69 -10.96 6.43
N THR A 198 6.38 -9.77 5.92
CA THR A 198 6.53 -8.50 6.64
C THR A 198 5.34 -8.23 7.55
N MET A 199 4.15 -8.67 7.17
CA MET A 199 2.91 -8.50 7.93
C MET A 199 1.98 -9.70 7.80
N ALA A 200 1.00 -9.77 8.71
CA ALA A 200 -0.21 -10.56 8.53
C ALA A 200 -1.33 -9.67 8.01
N TYR A 201 -1.76 -9.91 6.78
CA TYR A 201 -2.87 -9.21 6.14
C TYR A 201 -4.14 -10.03 6.30
N CYS A 202 -4.88 -9.72 7.36
CA CYS A 202 -6.12 -10.38 7.70
C CYS A 202 -7.25 -9.80 6.87
N PHE A 203 -8.08 -10.66 6.26
CA PHE A 203 -9.16 -10.21 5.40
C PHE A 203 -10.43 -11.02 5.57
N ALA A 204 -11.57 -10.38 5.33
CA ALA A 204 -12.87 -11.01 5.20
C ALA A 204 -13.57 -10.53 3.93
N LEU A 205 -14.15 -11.46 3.17
CA LEU A 205 -14.91 -11.14 1.97
C LEU A 205 -16.35 -10.73 2.33
N ASN A 206 -16.87 -9.75 1.60
CA ASN A 206 -18.27 -9.29 1.75
C ASN A 206 -19.06 -9.51 0.44
N GLY A 207 -18.70 -10.52 -0.35
CA GLY A 207 -19.30 -10.74 -1.67
C GLY A 207 -19.02 -9.60 -2.66
N ASN A 208 -19.50 -9.74 -3.91
CA ASN A 208 -19.51 -8.68 -4.94
C ASN A 208 -18.18 -7.91 -5.13
N GLY A 209 -17.03 -8.58 -5.04
CA GLY A 209 -15.72 -7.94 -5.23
C GLY A 209 -15.35 -6.96 -4.11
N ARG A 210 -15.81 -7.18 -2.89
CA ARG A 210 -15.46 -6.35 -1.71
C ARG A 210 -14.76 -7.16 -0.64
N ALA A 211 -13.77 -6.55 0.01
CA ALA A 211 -13.06 -7.12 1.15
C ALA A 211 -12.86 -6.07 2.25
N PHE A 212 -12.94 -6.51 3.50
CA PHE A 212 -12.47 -5.76 4.67
C PHE A 212 -11.13 -6.33 5.08
N THR A 213 -10.19 -5.48 5.46
CA THR A 213 -8.83 -5.92 5.79
C THR A 213 -8.26 -5.19 6.99
N ARG A 214 -7.33 -5.84 7.68
CA ARG A 214 -6.45 -5.25 8.69
C ARG A 214 -5.02 -5.69 8.44
N GLY A 215 -4.08 -4.75 8.42
CA GLY A 215 -2.65 -4.98 8.17
C GLY A 215 -1.85 -4.98 9.46
N MET A 216 -1.49 -6.17 9.99
CA MET A 216 -0.78 -6.32 11.25
C MET A 216 0.73 -6.36 11.02
N LEU A 217 1.46 -5.32 11.44
CA LEU A 217 2.92 -5.16 11.33
C LEU A 217 3.62 -5.53 12.65
N PRO A 218 3.99 -6.80 12.88
CA PRO A 218 4.53 -7.21 14.17
C PRO A 218 5.95 -6.70 14.44
N TRP A 219 6.65 -6.21 13.41
CA TRP A 219 8.01 -5.68 13.55
C TRP A 219 8.02 -4.22 13.99
N GLU A 220 7.00 -3.46 13.63
CA GLU A 220 6.90 -2.01 13.84
C GLU A 220 5.93 -1.66 14.96
N LEU A 221 5.34 -2.70 15.58
CA LEU A 221 4.45 -2.59 16.74
C LEU A 221 3.12 -1.87 16.46
N TYR A 222 2.64 -1.87 15.21
CA TYR A 222 1.38 -1.22 14.87
C TYR A 222 0.58 -1.93 13.78
N GLU A 223 -0.60 -1.41 13.51
CA GLU A 223 -1.46 -1.73 12.39
C GLU A 223 -1.31 -0.64 11.32
N ASP A 224 -1.28 -1.03 10.04
CA ASP A 224 -1.19 -0.08 8.93
C ASP A 224 -2.59 0.31 8.43
N ALA A 225 -2.79 1.61 8.19
CA ALA A 225 -4.08 2.14 7.78
C ALA A 225 -4.46 1.79 6.33
N ALA A 226 -3.48 1.67 5.42
CA ALA A 226 -3.72 1.26 4.03
C ALA A 226 -2.45 0.74 3.39
N THR A 227 -2.46 -0.54 2.98
CA THR A 227 -1.28 -1.27 2.51
C THR A 227 -1.42 -1.68 1.05
N GLY A 228 -0.94 -0.85 0.13
CA GLY A 228 -1.02 -1.13 -1.32
C GLY A 228 -0.36 -2.43 -1.75
N SER A 229 0.82 -2.78 -1.18
CA SER A 229 1.53 -4.03 -1.51
C SER A 229 0.76 -5.28 -1.08
N ALA A 230 0.15 -5.25 0.09
CA ALA A 230 -0.66 -6.36 0.59
C ALA A 230 -2.02 -6.44 -0.13
N ALA A 231 -2.60 -5.30 -0.50
CA ALA A 231 -3.84 -5.23 -1.29
C ALA A 231 -3.67 -5.93 -2.65
N GLY A 232 -2.60 -5.64 -3.39
CA GLY A 232 -2.31 -6.33 -4.64
C GLY A 232 -2.04 -7.82 -4.46
N SER A 233 -1.32 -8.19 -3.39
CA SER A 233 -1.12 -9.59 -3.00
C SER A 233 -2.45 -10.30 -2.72
N LEU A 234 -3.41 -9.64 -2.04
CA LEU A 234 -4.75 -10.16 -1.79
C LEU A 234 -5.52 -10.36 -3.09
N GLY A 235 -5.48 -9.38 -4.01
CA GLY A 235 -6.13 -9.52 -5.33
C GLY A 235 -5.65 -10.77 -6.06
N ALA A 236 -4.33 -10.96 -6.16
CA ALA A 236 -3.74 -12.15 -6.79
C ALA A 236 -4.09 -13.45 -6.04
N PHE A 237 -4.11 -13.42 -4.71
CA PHE A 237 -4.53 -14.54 -3.89
C PHE A 237 -5.97 -14.96 -4.21
N LEU A 238 -6.88 -14.00 -4.27
CA LEU A 238 -8.30 -14.27 -4.54
C LEU A 238 -8.55 -14.79 -5.97
N VAL A 239 -7.84 -14.26 -6.97
CA VAL A 239 -7.90 -14.79 -8.35
C VAL A 239 -7.42 -16.23 -8.39
N LYS A 240 -6.29 -16.55 -7.75
CA LYS A 240 -5.76 -17.91 -7.68
C LYS A 240 -6.72 -18.91 -7.02
N HIS A 241 -7.49 -18.46 -6.03
CA HIS A 241 -8.48 -19.28 -5.32
C HIS A 241 -9.88 -19.26 -5.96
N GLY A 242 -10.05 -18.62 -7.13
CA GLY A 242 -11.35 -18.52 -7.83
C GLY A 242 -12.41 -17.70 -7.07
N LYS A 243 -11.98 -16.84 -6.14
CA LYS A 243 -12.86 -15.95 -5.36
C LYS A 243 -13.03 -14.57 -6.01
N LEU A 244 -12.19 -14.24 -6.99
CA LEU A 244 -12.24 -13.04 -7.82
C LEU A 244 -11.94 -13.45 -9.25
N GLY A 245 -12.70 -12.95 -10.22
CA GLY A 245 -12.38 -13.10 -11.64
C GLY A 245 -11.23 -12.17 -12.06
N ALA A 246 -10.32 -12.65 -12.91
CA ALA A 246 -9.31 -11.78 -13.50
C ALA A 246 -9.98 -10.63 -14.27
N GLY A 247 -9.41 -9.42 -14.21
CA GLY A 247 -9.99 -8.21 -14.79
C GLY A 247 -11.16 -7.60 -13.99
N HIS A 248 -11.61 -8.24 -12.90
CA HIS A 248 -12.61 -7.65 -12.03
C HIS A 248 -11.94 -6.82 -10.92
N THR A 249 -12.60 -5.73 -10.55
CA THR A 249 -12.12 -4.85 -9.48
C THR A 249 -12.47 -5.42 -8.11
N LEU A 250 -11.46 -5.56 -7.25
CA LEU A 250 -11.59 -5.79 -5.82
C LEU A 250 -11.56 -4.43 -5.11
N ASN A 251 -12.61 -4.11 -4.37
CA ASN A 251 -12.68 -2.92 -3.52
C ASN A 251 -12.35 -3.32 -2.08
N ILE A 252 -11.25 -2.80 -1.56
CA ILE A 252 -10.76 -3.12 -0.21
C ILE A 252 -11.02 -1.93 0.71
N GLN A 253 -11.61 -2.18 1.86
CA GLN A 253 -11.67 -1.25 2.97
C GLN A 253 -10.71 -1.69 4.07
N GLN A 254 -9.76 -0.83 4.44
CA GLN A 254 -8.75 -1.06 5.49
C GLN A 254 -8.75 0.10 6.49
N GLY A 255 -8.18 -0.08 7.68
CA GLY A 255 -7.94 0.99 8.65
C GLY A 255 -9.16 1.46 9.44
N VAL A 256 -10.31 0.80 9.31
CA VAL A 256 -11.55 1.18 10.00
C VAL A 256 -11.38 1.11 11.52
N GLU A 257 -10.77 0.05 11.99
CA GLU A 257 -10.53 -0.19 13.43
C GLU A 257 -9.51 0.79 14.02
N MET A 258 -8.71 1.44 13.17
CA MET A 258 -7.77 2.52 13.55
C MET A 258 -8.42 3.91 13.53
N GLY A 259 -9.70 4.03 13.11
CA GLY A 259 -10.34 5.33 12.87
C GLY A 259 -9.82 6.04 11.60
N ARG A 260 -9.11 5.34 10.72
CA ARG A 260 -8.56 5.87 9.45
C ARG A 260 -9.04 5.01 8.27
N PRO A 261 -10.34 4.99 7.98
CA PRO A 261 -10.85 4.16 6.88
C PRO A 261 -10.20 4.54 5.54
N SER A 262 -9.82 3.54 4.79
CA SER A 262 -9.23 3.70 3.47
C SER A 262 -9.98 2.89 2.42
N GLN A 263 -9.84 3.27 1.15
CA GLN A 263 -10.41 2.61 -0.02
C GLN A 263 -9.29 2.30 -1.02
N ILE A 264 -9.00 1.03 -1.21
CA ILE A 264 -7.98 0.56 -2.15
C ILE A 264 -8.69 -0.24 -3.24
N GLU A 265 -8.45 0.10 -4.50
CA GLU A 265 -8.94 -0.68 -5.63
C GLU A 265 -7.82 -1.55 -6.19
N VAL A 266 -8.14 -2.81 -6.46
CA VAL A 266 -7.20 -3.75 -7.06
C VAL A 266 -7.84 -4.43 -8.25
N GLU A 267 -7.13 -4.44 -9.37
CA GLU A 267 -7.45 -5.23 -10.55
C GLU A 267 -6.29 -6.18 -10.84
N VAL A 268 -6.57 -7.43 -11.20
CA VAL A 268 -5.52 -8.40 -11.49
C VAL A 268 -5.63 -8.84 -12.93
N THR A 269 -4.59 -8.57 -13.72
CA THR A 269 -4.46 -9.11 -15.07
C THR A 269 -3.87 -10.51 -14.99
N GLN A 270 -4.48 -11.44 -15.70
CA GLN A 270 -4.00 -12.82 -15.83
C GLN A 270 -3.51 -13.10 -17.24
N SER A 271 -2.29 -13.58 -17.36
CA SER A 271 -1.72 -14.09 -18.61
C SER A 271 -1.12 -15.47 -18.38
N GLY A 272 -1.83 -16.50 -18.80
CA GLY A 272 -1.48 -17.88 -18.44
C GLY A 272 -1.50 -18.09 -16.92
N LYS A 273 -0.34 -18.42 -16.34
CA LYS A 273 -0.18 -18.60 -14.89
C LYS A 273 0.24 -17.31 -14.16
N LYS A 274 0.58 -16.25 -14.90
CA LYS A 274 1.06 -14.99 -14.33
C LYS A 274 -0.11 -14.13 -13.87
N LEU A 275 -0.03 -13.64 -12.65
CA LEU A 275 -0.98 -12.73 -12.05
C LEU A 275 -0.27 -11.41 -11.75
N ILE A 276 -0.71 -10.33 -12.39
CA ILE A 276 -0.09 -9.00 -12.27
C ILE A 276 -1.14 -8.05 -11.71
N PRO A 277 -1.02 -7.65 -10.43
CA PRO A 277 -1.94 -6.70 -9.82
C PRO A 277 -1.65 -5.26 -10.25
N ARG A 278 -2.72 -4.51 -10.36
CA ARG A 278 -2.75 -3.04 -10.47
C ARG A 278 -3.49 -2.50 -9.26
N VAL A 279 -2.82 -1.63 -8.52
CA VAL A 279 -3.38 -1.03 -7.30
C VAL A 279 -3.65 0.43 -7.57
N SER A 280 -4.85 0.87 -7.21
CA SER A 280 -5.32 2.22 -7.49
C SER A 280 -5.90 2.87 -6.24
N GLY A 281 -5.80 4.20 -6.17
CA GLY A 281 -6.43 4.98 -5.13
C GLY A 281 -6.42 6.47 -5.42
N ALA A 282 -7.19 7.20 -4.63
CA ALA A 282 -7.17 8.65 -4.56
C ALA A 282 -6.29 9.11 -3.39
N ALA A 283 -6.05 10.41 -3.31
CA ALA A 283 -5.46 11.04 -2.15
C ALA A 283 -6.09 12.42 -1.93
N VAL A 284 -5.94 12.95 -0.72
CA VAL A 284 -6.39 14.29 -0.40
C VAL A 284 -5.31 15.03 0.38
N ARG A 285 -5.03 16.27 -0.02
CA ARG A 285 -4.07 17.14 0.67
C ARG A 285 -4.65 17.59 2.01
N VAL A 286 -3.84 17.50 3.07
CA VAL A 286 -4.24 17.87 4.43
C VAL A 286 -3.68 19.23 4.82
N PHE A 287 -2.36 19.36 4.82
CA PHE A 287 -1.69 20.63 5.09
C PHE A 287 -0.37 20.73 4.33
N GLU A 288 0.21 21.91 4.36
CA GLU A 288 1.52 22.22 3.78
C GLU A 288 2.35 23.03 4.75
N GLY A 289 3.66 22.99 4.57
CA GLY A 289 4.59 23.73 5.41
C GLY A 289 5.96 23.88 4.75
N THR A 290 6.89 24.46 5.52
CA THR A 290 8.28 24.66 5.10
C THR A 290 9.20 24.29 6.23
N ILE A 291 10.23 23.49 5.95
CA ILE A 291 11.36 23.27 6.87
C ILE A 291 12.49 24.24 6.54
N TYR A 292 13.33 24.59 7.54
CA TYR A 292 14.42 25.55 7.44
C TYR A 292 15.77 24.91 7.70
#